data_d22a10f9290707ef1820ab9ef9b74c19
#
_entry.id   d22a10f9290707ef1820ab9ef9b74c19
#
_cell.length_a   1.000
_cell.length_b   1.000
_cell.length_c   1.000
_cell.angle_alpha   90.00
_cell.angle_beta   90.00
_cell.angle_gamma   90.00
#
_symmetry.space_group_name_H-M   'P 1'
#
loop_
_entity.id
_entity.type
_entity.pdbx_description
1 polymer ?
#
loop_
_entity_poly.entity_id
_entity_poly.type
_entity_poly.pdbx_seq_one_letter_code
_entity_poly.pdbx_strand_id
1 'polypeptide(L)'
;MPGDSSAEGTEPTDSVMPEDVESTPNTWKQHLLKVLRALPPDAFERLCLRLLRESGFIQVEVTGKTGDGGIDGHGIVRLAGLLSFPIIFQAKRYSGSVGAEQVRSFRGAMVGRADKGLFITTGVFTSAARQEATRDGAPPIDLVDGEDLAEKLYELKLGVRTELVEVVIVEDDWFKGL
;
A
#
# COMPACT_ATOMS: atom_id res chain seq x y z
N MET A 1 64.87 -35.31 -1.18
CA MET A 1 64.79 -33.92 -1.55
C MET A 1 63.38 -33.51 -1.31
N PRO A 2 63.12 -32.52 -0.45
CA PRO A 2 61.78 -32.20 0.10
C PRO A 2 60.99 -31.27 -0.81
N GLY A 3 59.72 -31.58 -0.97
CA GLY A 3 58.74 -30.69 -1.54
C GLY A 3 58.15 -29.83 -0.46
N ASP A 4 58.24 -28.56 -0.68
CA ASP A 4 57.72 -27.49 0.16
C ASP A 4 56.19 -27.43 0.08
N SER A 5 55.56 -27.45 1.24
CA SER A 5 54.11 -27.33 1.42
C SER A 5 53.79 -25.91 1.88
N SER A 6 53.42 -25.06 0.95
CA SER A 6 52.93 -23.73 1.25
C SER A 6 51.44 -23.82 1.60
N ALA A 7 51.11 -23.59 2.87
CA ALA A 7 49.75 -23.40 3.35
C ALA A 7 49.31 -21.98 2.99
N GLU A 8 48.39 -21.86 2.08
CA GLU A 8 47.67 -20.61 1.84
C GLU A 8 46.62 -20.39 2.96
N GLY A 9 46.88 -19.35 3.73
CA GLY A 9 45.95 -18.87 4.73
C GLY A 9 44.72 -18.22 4.05
N THR A 10 43.59 -18.78 4.32
CA THR A 10 42.30 -18.19 3.97
C THR A 10 42.05 -16.99 4.90
N GLU A 11 42.11 -15.78 4.36
CA GLU A 11 41.68 -14.57 5.07
C GLU A 11 40.18 -14.64 5.32
N PRO A 12 39.71 -14.20 6.49
CA PRO A 12 38.27 -14.10 6.76
C PRO A 12 37.68 -12.98 5.91
N THR A 13 36.71 -13.33 5.08
CA THR A 13 35.86 -12.40 4.34
C THR A 13 35.24 -11.44 5.32
N ASP A 14 35.61 -10.18 5.15
CA ASP A 14 35.00 -9.01 5.79
C ASP A 14 33.49 -9.03 5.56
N SER A 15 32.75 -9.38 6.60
CA SER A 15 31.31 -9.30 6.59
C SER A 15 30.95 -7.82 6.64
N VAL A 16 30.62 -7.27 5.47
CA VAL A 16 30.03 -5.96 5.33
C VAL A 16 28.74 -5.94 6.15
N MET A 17 28.81 -5.32 7.31
CA MET A 17 27.62 -4.98 8.10
C MET A 17 26.70 -4.14 7.21
N PRO A 18 25.38 -4.42 7.16
CA PRO A 18 24.48 -3.55 6.45
C PRO A 18 24.54 -2.16 7.11
N GLU A 19 24.86 -1.17 6.29
CA GLU A 19 24.83 0.24 6.68
C GLU A 19 23.53 0.54 7.42
N ASP A 20 23.62 1.29 8.51
CA ASP A 20 22.53 1.73 9.36
C ASP A 20 21.32 2.15 8.55
N VAL A 21 20.33 1.28 8.46
CA VAL A 21 19.00 1.66 8.02
C VAL A 21 18.42 2.48 9.17
N GLU A 22 18.71 3.79 9.17
CA GLU A 22 17.91 4.72 9.95
C GLU A 22 16.45 4.51 9.57
N SER A 23 15.77 3.67 10.30
CA SER A 23 14.34 3.43 10.16
C SER A 23 13.57 4.61 10.74
N THR A 24 13.64 5.76 10.05
CA THR A 24 12.66 6.81 10.29
C THR A 24 11.28 6.23 9.98
N PRO A 25 10.25 6.52 10.79
CA PRO A 25 8.91 5.90 10.68
C PRO A 25 8.27 5.98 9.29
N ASN A 26 8.85 6.76 8.38
CA ASN A 26 8.30 7.00 7.04
C ASN A 26 9.08 6.31 5.90
N THR A 27 10.26 5.74 6.18
CA THR A 27 11.14 5.19 5.11
C THR A 27 10.54 3.93 4.48
N TRP A 28 9.93 3.06 5.28
CA TRP A 28 9.31 1.83 4.78
C TRP A 28 8.08 2.10 3.90
N LYS A 29 7.26 3.11 4.22
CA LYS A 29 6.11 3.51 3.40
C LYS A 29 6.56 4.01 2.02
N GLN A 30 7.61 4.83 2.00
CA GLN A 30 8.19 5.33 0.74
C GLN A 30 8.74 4.18 -0.11
N HIS A 31 9.44 3.24 0.52
CA HIS A 31 9.92 2.04 -0.16
C HIS A 31 8.76 1.20 -0.71
N LEU A 32 7.73 0.94 0.11
CA LEU A 32 6.55 0.21 -0.32
C LEU A 32 5.87 0.89 -1.51
N LEU A 33 5.65 2.21 -1.45
CA LEU A 33 5.04 2.96 -2.55
C LEU A 33 5.87 2.89 -3.84
N LYS A 34 7.20 2.89 -3.73
CA LYS A 34 8.10 2.70 -4.88
C LYS A 34 7.88 1.31 -5.50
N VAL A 35 7.80 0.26 -4.67
CA VAL A 35 7.50 -1.10 -5.13
C VAL A 35 6.13 -1.16 -5.82
N LEU A 36 5.09 -0.60 -5.20
CA LEU A 36 3.74 -0.60 -5.76
C LEU A 36 3.65 0.12 -7.10
N ARG A 37 4.37 1.23 -7.26
CA ARG A 37 4.43 1.98 -8.52
C ARG A 37 5.18 1.24 -9.63
N ALA A 38 6.05 0.32 -9.28
CA ALA A 38 6.78 -0.52 -10.23
C ALA A 38 5.97 -1.75 -10.70
N LEU A 39 4.87 -2.10 -10.01
CA LEU A 39 4.03 -3.22 -10.42
C LEU A 39 3.40 -2.98 -11.81
N PRO A 40 3.15 -4.02 -12.59
CA PRO A 40 2.25 -3.93 -13.74
C PRO A 40 0.84 -3.47 -13.31
N PRO A 41 0.08 -2.76 -14.17
CA PRO A 41 -1.26 -2.29 -13.81
C PRO A 41 -2.20 -3.38 -13.29
N ASP A 42 -2.25 -4.51 -13.98
CA ASP A 42 -3.06 -5.68 -13.62
C ASP A 42 -2.64 -6.31 -12.28
N ALA A 43 -1.34 -6.28 -11.95
CA ALA A 43 -0.85 -6.74 -10.66
C ALA A 43 -1.29 -5.80 -9.52
N PHE A 44 -1.29 -4.50 -9.77
CA PHE A 44 -1.80 -3.53 -8.81
C PHE A 44 -3.31 -3.67 -8.59
N GLU A 45 -4.10 -3.88 -9.64
CA GLU A 45 -5.53 -4.17 -9.53
C GLU A 45 -5.79 -5.44 -8.71
N ARG A 46 -5.05 -6.53 -8.97
CA ARG A 46 -5.14 -7.77 -8.17
C ARG A 46 -4.79 -7.56 -6.70
N LEU A 47 -3.80 -6.71 -6.42
CA LEU A 47 -3.47 -6.34 -5.04
C LEU A 47 -4.64 -5.60 -4.38
N CYS A 48 -5.25 -4.63 -5.06
CA CYS A 48 -6.40 -3.91 -4.54
C CYS A 48 -7.59 -4.83 -4.30
N LEU A 49 -7.86 -5.78 -5.20
CA LEU A 49 -8.87 -6.82 -4.97
C LEU A 49 -8.62 -7.63 -3.71
N ARG A 50 -7.38 -8.07 -3.52
CA ARG A 50 -6.99 -8.82 -2.33
C ARG A 50 -7.15 -7.97 -1.08
N LEU A 51 -6.69 -6.73 -1.12
CA LEU A 51 -6.86 -5.76 -0.04
C LEU A 51 -8.33 -5.64 0.37
N LEU A 52 -9.23 -5.48 -0.58
CA LEU A 52 -10.67 -5.36 -0.32
C LEU A 52 -11.23 -6.63 0.33
N ARG A 53 -10.87 -7.81 -0.17
CA ARG A 53 -11.30 -9.09 0.41
C ARG A 53 -10.83 -9.27 1.85
N GLU A 54 -9.55 -8.99 2.11
CA GLU A 54 -8.97 -9.05 3.45
C GLU A 54 -9.56 -7.96 4.38
N SER A 55 -10.07 -6.87 3.83
CA SER A 55 -10.80 -5.82 4.56
C SER A 55 -12.28 -6.16 4.83
N GLY A 56 -12.74 -7.36 4.47
CA GLY A 56 -14.09 -7.83 4.75
C GLY A 56 -15.14 -7.51 3.68
N PHE A 57 -14.71 -7.06 2.50
CA PHE A 57 -15.60 -6.95 1.35
C PHE A 57 -15.93 -8.33 0.81
N ILE A 58 -17.19 -8.56 0.49
CA ILE A 58 -17.67 -9.81 -0.10
C ILE A 58 -18.02 -9.59 -1.57
N GLN A 59 -18.01 -10.68 -2.36
CA GLN A 59 -18.33 -10.65 -3.79
C GLN A 59 -17.52 -9.60 -4.57
N VAL A 60 -16.22 -9.51 -4.28
CA VAL A 60 -15.31 -8.56 -4.95
C VAL A 60 -14.91 -9.15 -6.29
N GLU A 61 -15.28 -8.48 -7.38
CA GLU A 61 -15.03 -8.88 -8.76
C GLU A 61 -14.44 -7.75 -9.58
N VAL A 62 -13.56 -8.09 -10.54
CA VAL A 62 -13.03 -7.15 -11.55
C VAL A 62 -14.03 -7.05 -12.69
N THR A 63 -14.32 -5.86 -13.14
CA THR A 63 -15.22 -5.65 -14.29
C THR A 63 -14.54 -5.86 -15.63
N GLY A 64 -13.22 -5.76 -15.71
CA GLY A 64 -12.39 -6.16 -16.87
C GLY A 64 -12.77 -5.58 -18.23
N LYS A 65 -13.64 -4.59 -18.31
CA LYS A 65 -14.10 -3.99 -19.56
C LYS A 65 -13.42 -2.64 -19.81
N THR A 66 -12.64 -2.57 -20.86
CA THR A 66 -12.18 -1.31 -21.44
C THR A 66 -13.41 -0.47 -21.83
N GLY A 67 -13.55 0.72 -21.22
CA GLY A 67 -14.64 1.66 -21.54
C GLY A 67 -15.63 1.93 -20.41
N ASP A 68 -15.43 1.37 -19.22
CA ASP A 68 -16.35 1.51 -18.07
C ASP A 68 -16.11 2.81 -17.26
N GLY A 69 -15.49 3.83 -17.83
CA GLY A 69 -15.22 5.10 -17.13
C GLY A 69 -14.19 4.99 -16.01
N GLY A 70 -13.31 3.96 -16.07
CA GLY A 70 -12.25 3.74 -15.09
C GLY A 70 -12.69 2.92 -13.87
N ILE A 71 -13.82 2.22 -13.93
CA ILE A 71 -14.23 1.27 -12.89
C ILE A 71 -13.41 -0.01 -13.08
N ASP A 72 -12.65 -0.38 -12.05
CA ASP A 72 -11.84 -1.60 -12.06
C ASP A 72 -12.62 -2.79 -11.49
N GLY A 73 -13.61 -2.53 -10.65
CA GLY A 73 -14.43 -3.60 -10.11
C GLY A 73 -15.57 -3.12 -9.22
N HIS A 74 -16.29 -4.10 -8.72
CA HIS A 74 -17.38 -3.92 -7.77
C HIS A 74 -17.26 -4.91 -6.61
N GLY A 75 -17.93 -4.60 -5.53
CA GLY A 75 -17.98 -5.44 -4.35
C GLY A 75 -19.16 -5.08 -3.47
N ILE A 76 -19.37 -5.88 -2.44
CA ILE A 76 -20.39 -5.60 -1.43
C ILE A 76 -19.71 -5.45 -0.08
N VAL A 77 -19.98 -4.35 0.58
CA VAL A 77 -19.65 -4.16 2.00
C VAL A 77 -20.81 -4.64 2.83
N ARG A 78 -20.55 -5.54 3.78
CA ARG A 78 -21.54 -5.99 4.75
C ARG A 78 -21.21 -5.41 6.12
N LEU A 79 -22.11 -4.60 6.66
CA LEU A 79 -21.98 -3.97 7.96
C LEU A 79 -22.73 -4.77 9.03
N ALA A 80 -22.02 -5.24 10.04
CA ALA A 80 -22.56 -5.98 11.17
C ALA A 80 -23.49 -7.17 10.81
N GLY A 81 -23.35 -7.71 9.60
CA GLY A 81 -24.20 -8.79 9.12
C GLY A 81 -25.64 -8.39 8.76
N LEU A 82 -26.01 -7.12 8.94
CA LEU A 82 -27.37 -6.63 8.77
C LEU A 82 -27.61 -5.81 7.50
N LEU A 83 -26.62 -5.00 7.14
CA LEU A 83 -26.72 -4.07 6.01
C LEU A 83 -25.69 -4.44 4.95
N SER A 84 -26.07 -4.39 3.68
CA SER A 84 -25.19 -4.62 2.55
C SER A 84 -25.25 -3.44 1.59
N PHE A 85 -24.08 -2.95 1.20
CA PHE A 85 -23.94 -1.81 0.30
C PHE A 85 -23.13 -2.23 -0.92
N PRO A 86 -23.71 -2.13 -2.13
CA PRO A 86 -22.94 -2.26 -3.35
C PRO A 86 -21.99 -1.08 -3.49
N ILE A 87 -20.74 -1.36 -3.78
CA ILE A 87 -19.74 -0.36 -4.09
C ILE A 87 -19.10 -0.65 -5.43
N ILE A 88 -18.61 0.39 -6.08
CA ILE A 88 -17.63 0.26 -7.15
C ILE A 88 -16.31 0.85 -6.71
N PHE A 89 -15.21 0.36 -7.28
CA PHE A 89 -13.91 0.89 -6.97
C PHE A 89 -13.09 1.15 -8.23
N GLN A 90 -12.16 2.10 -8.10
CA GLN A 90 -11.11 2.39 -9.04
C GLN A 90 -9.76 2.34 -8.33
N ALA A 91 -8.79 1.66 -8.95
CA ALA A 91 -7.42 1.56 -8.45
C ALA A 91 -6.45 2.18 -9.45
N LYS A 92 -5.86 3.30 -9.11
CA LYS A 92 -4.97 4.03 -10.02
C LYS A 92 -3.55 4.07 -9.49
N ARG A 93 -2.67 3.31 -10.13
CA ARG A 93 -1.24 3.37 -9.88
C ARG A 93 -0.68 4.66 -10.47
N TYR A 94 -0.35 5.62 -9.61
CA TYR A 94 0.06 6.95 -10.01
C TYR A 94 1.15 7.52 -9.12
N SER A 95 2.08 8.29 -9.66
CA SER A 95 3.15 8.92 -8.89
C SER A 95 2.88 10.40 -8.56
N GLY A 96 1.85 10.97 -9.14
CA GLY A 96 1.45 12.36 -8.98
C GLY A 96 0.20 12.52 -8.12
N SER A 97 -0.50 13.63 -8.36
CA SER A 97 -1.73 13.96 -7.66
C SER A 97 -2.97 13.69 -8.51
N VAL A 98 -3.99 13.13 -7.90
CA VAL A 98 -5.33 12.94 -8.47
C VAL A 98 -6.17 14.18 -8.17
N GLY A 99 -6.68 14.82 -9.21
CA GLY A 99 -7.48 16.05 -9.12
C GLY A 99 -8.98 15.80 -9.08
N ALA A 100 -9.75 16.90 -8.94
CA ALA A 100 -11.21 16.86 -8.88
C ALA A 100 -11.85 16.30 -10.17
N GLU A 101 -11.20 16.47 -11.32
CA GLU A 101 -11.72 15.97 -12.60
C GLU A 101 -11.80 14.45 -12.62
N GLN A 102 -10.74 13.75 -12.15
CA GLN A 102 -10.72 12.30 -12.07
C GLN A 102 -11.79 11.78 -11.10
N VAL A 103 -11.96 12.43 -9.95
CA VAL A 103 -13.00 12.08 -8.97
C VAL A 103 -14.40 12.29 -9.57
N ARG A 104 -14.62 13.38 -10.30
CA ARG A 104 -15.89 13.67 -10.98
C ARG A 104 -16.18 12.65 -12.10
N SER A 105 -15.17 12.28 -12.87
CA SER A 105 -15.30 11.25 -13.90
C SER A 105 -15.69 9.90 -13.30
N PHE A 106 -15.03 9.50 -12.21
CA PHE A 106 -15.36 8.28 -11.50
C PHE A 106 -16.79 8.31 -10.94
N ARG A 107 -17.23 9.44 -10.36
CA ARG A 107 -18.60 9.60 -9.91
C ARG A 107 -19.60 9.46 -11.06
N GLY A 108 -19.30 10.01 -12.24
CA GLY A 108 -20.12 9.81 -13.44
C GLY A 108 -20.31 8.35 -13.78
N ALA A 109 -19.26 7.54 -13.64
CA ALA A 109 -19.30 6.12 -13.87
C ALA A 109 -20.08 5.32 -12.80
N MET A 110 -20.28 5.89 -11.59
CA MET A 110 -21.08 5.30 -10.52
C MET A 110 -22.58 5.35 -10.79
N VAL A 111 -23.06 6.32 -11.58
CA VAL A 111 -24.48 6.59 -11.78
C VAL A 111 -25.21 5.33 -12.25
N GLY A 112 -26.26 4.93 -11.50
CA GLY A 112 -27.05 3.74 -11.77
C GLY A 112 -26.37 2.41 -11.48
N ARG A 113 -25.17 2.40 -10.90
CA ARG A 113 -24.40 1.18 -10.59
C ARG A 113 -24.15 0.98 -9.10
N ALA A 114 -23.84 2.05 -8.38
CA ALA A 114 -23.58 1.98 -6.94
C ALA A 114 -23.86 3.33 -6.28
N ASP A 115 -24.24 3.28 -5.01
CA ASP A 115 -24.50 4.46 -4.19
C ASP A 115 -23.24 5.00 -3.52
N LYS A 116 -22.15 4.24 -3.55
CA LYS A 116 -20.87 4.59 -2.94
C LYS A 116 -19.71 4.10 -3.80
N GLY A 117 -18.67 4.95 -3.90
CA GLY A 117 -17.44 4.64 -4.62
C GLY A 117 -16.23 4.60 -3.70
N LEU A 118 -15.21 3.85 -4.11
CA LEU A 118 -13.91 3.81 -3.48
C LEU A 118 -12.83 4.08 -4.53
N PHE A 119 -12.01 5.09 -4.32
CA PHE A 119 -10.93 5.45 -5.22
C PHE A 119 -9.57 5.26 -4.52
N ILE A 120 -8.79 4.28 -4.98
CA ILE A 120 -7.48 3.92 -4.41
C ILE A 120 -6.39 4.42 -5.35
N THR A 121 -5.34 5.05 -4.81
CA THR A 121 -4.18 5.47 -5.60
C THR A 121 -2.87 5.27 -4.83
N THR A 122 -1.77 5.08 -5.55
CA THR A 122 -0.41 5.17 -4.99
C THR A 122 0.12 6.61 -4.95
N GLY A 123 -0.66 7.57 -5.46
CA GLY A 123 -0.38 9.00 -5.43
C GLY A 123 -1.04 9.69 -4.25
N VAL A 124 -1.31 10.99 -4.42
CA VAL A 124 -2.02 11.82 -3.43
C VAL A 124 -3.27 12.41 -4.06
N PHE A 125 -4.24 12.80 -3.25
CA PHE A 125 -5.40 13.55 -3.71
C PHE A 125 -5.22 15.04 -3.43
N THR A 126 -5.55 15.89 -4.40
CA THR A 126 -5.59 17.34 -4.20
C THR A 126 -6.73 17.73 -3.24
N SER A 127 -6.65 18.92 -2.63
CA SER A 127 -7.74 19.45 -1.81
C SER A 127 -9.04 19.54 -2.60
N ALA A 128 -8.98 19.93 -3.87
CA ALA A 128 -10.14 19.97 -4.75
C ALA A 128 -10.74 18.58 -5.02
N ALA A 129 -9.90 17.54 -5.12
CA ALA A 129 -10.36 16.16 -5.25
C ALA A 129 -11.11 15.69 -3.98
N ARG A 130 -10.57 16.01 -2.80
CA ARG A 130 -11.20 15.68 -1.51
C ARG A 130 -12.55 16.38 -1.35
N GLN A 131 -12.64 17.67 -1.73
CA GLN A 131 -13.92 18.42 -1.73
C GLN A 131 -14.92 17.82 -2.71
N GLU A 132 -14.47 17.48 -3.92
CA GLU A 132 -15.34 16.82 -4.91
C GLU A 132 -15.85 15.48 -4.41
N ALA A 133 -15.04 14.67 -3.74
CA ALA A 133 -15.41 13.35 -3.23
C ALA A 133 -16.57 13.40 -2.21
N THR A 134 -16.63 14.47 -1.42
CA THR A 134 -17.63 14.69 -0.36
C THR A 134 -18.69 15.74 -0.71
N ARG A 135 -18.83 16.08 -2.00
CA ARG A 135 -19.75 17.11 -2.45
C ARG A 135 -21.19 16.78 -2.06
N ASP A 136 -21.87 17.78 -1.46
CA ASP A 136 -23.26 17.66 -1.05
C ASP A 136 -24.19 17.26 -2.21
N GLY A 137 -25.15 16.40 -1.91
CA GLY A 137 -26.16 15.95 -2.88
C GLY A 137 -25.65 14.99 -3.95
N ALA A 138 -24.39 14.54 -3.85
CA ALA A 138 -23.81 13.57 -4.76
C ALA A 138 -23.42 12.27 -4.01
N PRO A 139 -23.41 11.10 -4.68
CA PRO A 139 -22.94 9.87 -4.08
C PRO A 139 -21.49 10.03 -3.54
N PRO A 140 -21.23 9.68 -2.27
CA PRO A 140 -19.93 9.87 -1.66
C PRO A 140 -18.90 8.92 -2.25
N ILE A 141 -17.65 9.40 -2.33
CA ILE A 141 -16.48 8.61 -2.75
C ILE A 141 -15.48 8.62 -1.61
N ASP A 142 -15.13 7.44 -1.10
CA ASP A 142 -14.01 7.31 -0.19
C ASP A 142 -12.70 7.33 -0.99
N LEU A 143 -11.74 8.06 -0.47
CA LEU A 143 -10.43 8.22 -1.10
C LEU A 143 -9.36 7.55 -0.23
N VAL A 144 -8.59 6.66 -0.83
CA VAL A 144 -7.44 6.00 -0.21
C VAL A 144 -6.20 6.40 -1.00
N ASP A 145 -5.39 7.27 -0.45
CA ASP A 145 -4.14 7.70 -1.07
C ASP A 145 -2.98 6.72 -0.78
N GLY A 146 -1.79 7.06 -1.26
CA GLY A 146 -0.63 6.17 -1.10
C GLY A 146 -0.25 5.92 0.36
N GLU A 147 -0.42 6.90 1.24
CA GLU A 147 -0.12 6.74 2.65
C GLU A 147 -1.14 5.85 3.36
N ASP A 148 -2.43 6.11 3.14
CA ASP A 148 -3.52 5.29 3.65
C ASP A 148 -3.41 3.84 3.15
N LEU A 149 -3.04 3.66 1.88
CA LEU A 149 -2.83 2.36 1.26
C LEU A 149 -1.68 1.59 1.93
N ALA A 150 -0.56 2.27 2.18
CA ALA A 150 0.58 1.66 2.85
C ALA A 150 0.23 1.22 4.28
N GLU A 151 -0.48 2.05 5.03
CA GLU A 151 -0.95 1.69 6.37
C GLU A 151 -1.89 0.50 6.35
N LYS A 152 -2.82 0.48 5.42
CA LYS A 152 -3.78 -0.64 5.30
C LYS A 152 -3.09 -1.95 4.91
N LEU A 153 -2.11 -1.92 4.04
CA LEU A 153 -1.30 -3.10 3.70
C LEU A 153 -0.49 -3.59 4.91
N TYR A 154 0.01 -2.67 5.73
CA TYR A 154 0.70 -3.00 6.97
C TYR A 154 -0.23 -3.65 8.00
N GLU A 155 -1.40 -3.08 8.25
CA GLU A 155 -2.41 -3.63 9.17
C GLU A 155 -2.80 -5.06 8.79
N LEU A 156 -3.00 -5.31 7.51
CA LEU A 156 -3.40 -6.61 6.96
C LEU A 156 -2.22 -7.56 6.70
N LYS A 157 -0.98 -7.11 6.95
CA LYS A 157 0.26 -7.86 6.68
C LYS A 157 0.38 -8.33 5.23
N LEU A 158 -0.09 -7.51 4.30
CA LEU A 158 -0.03 -7.78 2.87
C LEU A 158 1.27 -7.22 2.28
N GLY A 159 2.21 -8.12 1.97
CA GLY A 159 3.50 -7.77 1.39
C GLY A 159 4.46 -7.04 2.33
N VAL A 160 4.12 -6.93 3.62
CA VAL A 160 4.94 -6.33 4.67
C VAL A 160 4.99 -7.23 5.90
N ARG A 161 6.11 -7.20 6.60
CA ARG A 161 6.30 -7.92 7.86
C ARG A 161 7.07 -7.06 8.84
N THR A 162 6.90 -7.31 10.12
CA THR A 162 7.67 -6.68 11.19
C THR A 162 8.65 -7.69 11.75
N GLU A 163 9.89 -7.26 11.94
CA GLU A 163 10.92 -8.04 12.64
C GLU A 163 11.30 -7.31 13.94
N LEU A 164 11.46 -8.08 15.01
CA LEU A 164 12.00 -7.57 16.27
C LEU A 164 13.51 -7.79 16.26
N VAL A 165 14.25 -6.71 16.49
CA VAL A 165 15.71 -6.75 16.59
C VAL A 165 16.10 -6.53 18.04
N GLU A 166 16.92 -7.43 18.58
CA GLU A 166 17.52 -7.26 19.91
C GLU A 166 18.69 -6.27 19.80
N VAL A 167 18.60 -5.20 20.59
CA VAL A 167 19.66 -4.20 20.68
C VAL A 167 20.30 -4.30 22.05
N VAL A 168 21.60 -4.58 22.08
CA VAL A 168 22.38 -4.58 23.33
C VAL A 168 22.89 -3.17 23.59
N ILE A 169 22.47 -2.60 24.72
CA ILE A 169 22.88 -1.27 25.15
C ILE A 169 23.87 -1.44 26.31
N VAL A 170 25.05 -0.81 26.18
CA VAL A 170 26.03 -0.76 27.26
C VAL A 170 25.68 0.42 28.17
N GLU A 171 25.50 0.14 29.46
CA GLU A 171 25.20 1.15 30.47
C GLU A 171 26.52 1.68 31.06
N ASP A 172 27.15 2.65 30.40
CA ASP A 172 28.44 3.22 30.77
C ASP A 172 28.46 3.76 32.20
N ASP A 173 27.36 4.31 32.68
CA ASP A 173 27.28 4.87 34.04
C ASP A 173 27.31 3.80 35.13
N TRP A 174 26.87 2.58 34.80
CA TRP A 174 27.01 1.45 35.73
C TRP A 174 28.47 1.15 36.05
N PHE A 175 29.34 1.18 35.03
CA PHE A 175 30.78 0.93 35.18
C PHE A 175 31.52 2.05 35.93
N LYS A 176 31.03 3.28 35.87
CA LYS A 176 31.62 4.41 36.60
C LYS A 176 31.38 4.34 38.11
N GLY A 177 30.42 3.54 38.56
CA GLY A 177 30.08 3.34 39.97
C GLY A 177 30.86 2.20 40.64
N LEU A 178 31.74 1.50 39.92
CA LEU A 178 32.62 0.44 40.47
C LEU A 178 33.91 1.04 41.03
#